data_2cd4f4e5f074a78a3c5d57db252a0bf5
#
_entry.id   2cd4f4e5f074a78a3c5d57db252a0bf5
#
_cell.length_a   1.000
_cell.length_b   1.000
_cell.length_c   1.000
_cell.angle_alpha   90.00
_cell.angle_beta   90.00
_cell.angle_gamma   90.00
#
_symmetry.space_group_name_H-M   'P 1'
#
loop_
_entity.id
_entity.type
_entity.pdbx_description
1 polymer ?
#
loop_
_entity_poly.entity_id
_entity_poly.type
_entity_poly.pdbx_seq_one_letter_code
_entity_poly.pdbx_strand_id
1 'polypeptide(L)'
;EERKNEIEQLPLDDNLRKLTGLNLKGETKTKYDAMKKDNTETTNKYLAPVEEKIQNAEELLEKFKFTAAQTEIDDAHELMDQYEENYQHQVTQVDDIINLHKENEALYEKCKVDYREMKRDVLANRHQFGEAAEPLENEIENYEPKLNEYENLKSEGNYV
;
A
#
# COMPACT_ATOMS: atom_id res chain seq x y z
N GLU A 1 -7.55 -23.55 12.16
CA GLU A 1 -8.38 -22.43 12.65
C GLU A 1 -7.54 -21.37 13.37
N GLU A 2 -6.81 -21.75 14.45
CA GLU A 2 -6.03 -20.82 15.28
C GLU A 2 -4.99 -20.07 14.44
N ARG A 3 -4.19 -20.77 13.64
CA ARG A 3 -3.19 -20.19 12.76
C ARG A 3 -3.79 -19.31 11.66
N LYS A 4 -4.93 -19.67 11.09
CA LYS A 4 -5.66 -18.83 10.15
C LYS A 4 -6.03 -17.51 10.78
N ASN A 5 -6.60 -17.55 12.00
CA ASN A 5 -7.00 -16.36 12.72
C ASN A 5 -5.79 -15.45 13.06
N GLU A 6 -4.63 -16.05 13.37
CA GLU A 6 -3.39 -15.29 13.60
C GLU A 6 -2.93 -14.54 12.35
N ILE A 7 -2.97 -15.19 11.18
CA ILE A 7 -2.61 -14.56 9.89
C ILE A 7 -3.60 -13.44 9.56
N GLU A 8 -4.89 -13.67 9.73
CA GLU A 8 -5.94 -12.68 9.45
C GLU A 8 -5.97 -11.52 10.47
N GLN A 9 -5.27 -11.63 11.61
CA GLN A 9 -5.02 -10.50 12.52
C GLN A 9 -3.98 -9.50 11.99
N LEU A 10 -3.19 -9.85 10.98
CA LEU A 10 -2.34 -8.89 10.30
C LEU A 10 -3.19 -7.78 9.68
N PRO A 11 -2.72 -6.53 9.67
CA PRO A 11 -3.58 -5.35 9.42
C PRO A 11 -3.93 -5.12 7.94
N LEU A 12 -4.03 -6.17 7.10
CA LEU A 12 -4.31 -6.03 5.67
C LEU A 12 -5.66 -5.37 5.42
N ASP A 13 -6.72 -5.89 6.02
CA ASP A 13 -8.08 -5.37 5.83
C ASP A 13 -8.23 -3.94 6.35
N ASP A 14 -7.64 -3.64 7.50
CA ASP A 14 -7.67 -2.30 8.07
C ASP A 14 -6.88 -1.30 7.20
N ASN A 15 -5.76 -1.72 6.64
CA ASN A 15 -4.95 -0.90 5.77
C ASN A 15 -5.61 -0.70 4.39
N LEU A 16 -6.25 -1.73 3.84
CA LEU A 16 -7.09 -1.60 2.64
C LEU A 16 -8.27 -0.65 2.87
N ARG A 17 -8.91 -0.67 4.04
CA ARG A 17 -9.95 0.30 4.41
C ARG A 17 -9.43 1.72 4.50
N LYS A 18 -8.24 1.93 5.06
CA LYS A 18 -7.59 3.27 5.08
C LYS A 18 -7.38 3.80 3.67
N LEU A 19 -6.90 2.96 2.75
CA LEU A 19 -6.76 3.34 1.34
C LEU A 19 -8.11 3.68 0.69
N THR A 20 -9.16 2.93 0.98
CA THR A 20 -10.52 3.23 0.47
C THR A 20 -10.98 4.62 0.89
N GLY A 21 -10.64 5.07 2.10
CA GLY A 21 -10.98 6.39 2.62
C GLY A 21 -10.32 7.56 1.88
N LEU A 22 -9.28 7.29 1.06
CA LEU A 22 -8.54 8.30 0.30
C LEU A 22 -9.17 8.66 -1.06
N ASN A 23 -10.37 8.13 -1.39
CA ASN A 23 -11.05 8.36 -2.66
C ASN A 23 -10.15 8.11 -3.90
N LEU A 24 -9.47 6.99 -3.90
CA LEU A 24 -8.48 6.61 -4.91
C LEU A 24 -9.02 6.68 -6.34
N LYS A 25 -8.22 7.25 -7.25
CA LYS A 25 -8.47 7.29 -8.69
C LYS A 25 -7.19 7.01 -9.48
N GLY A 26 -7.31 6.95 -10.79
CA GLY A 26 -6.16 6.78 -11.68
C GLY A 26 -5.38 5.50 -11.39
N GLU A 27 -4.07 5.62 -11.42
CA GLU A 27 -3.13 4.51 -11.26
C GLU A 27 -3.16 3.90 -9.85
N THR A 28 -3.31 4.74 -8.83
CA THR A 28 -3.44 4.30 -7.43
C THR A 28 -4.67 3.42 -7.23
N LYS A 29 -5.80 3.79 -7.84
CA LYS A 29 -7.01 2.96 -7.80
C LYS A 29 -6.80 1.62 -8.50
N THR A 30 -6.14 1.62 -9.65
CA THR A 30 -5.86 0.37 -10.39
C THR A 30 -4.99 -0.57 -9.55
N LYS A 31 -3.97 -0.05 -8.88
CA LYS A 31 -3.13 -0.84 -7.95
C LYS A 31 -3.94 -1.37 -6.77
N TYR A 32 -4.78 -0.53 -6.17
CA TYR A 32 -5.66 -0.95 -5.07
C TYR A 32 -6.64 -2.05 -5.47
N ASP A 33 -7.30 -1.91 -6.62
CA ASP A 33 -8.25 -2.90 -7.12
C ASP A 33 -7.55 -4.23 -7.44
N ALA A 34 -6.31 -4.17 -7.97
CA ALA A 34 -5.47 -5.35 -8.19
C ALA A 34 -5.09 -6.04 -6.87
N MET A 35 -4.67 -5.29 -5.85
CA MET A 35 -4.34 -5.84 -4.52
C MET A 35 -5.56 -6.49 -3.84
N LYS A 36 -6.72 -5.87 -3.94
CA LYS A 36 -7.97 -6.42 -3.39
C LYS A 36 -8.37 -7.74 -4.08
N LYS A 37 -8.20 -7.79 -5.41
CA LYS A 37 -8.44 -9.00 -6.19
C LYS A 37 -7.44 -10.09 -5.81
N ASP A 38 -6.17 -9.76 -5.73
CA ASP A 38 -5.09 -10.68 -5.36
C ASP A 38 -5.31 -11.26 -3.95
N ASN A 39 -5.74 -10.46 -2.98
CA ASN A 39 -6.09 -10.94 -1.64
C ASN A 39 -7.21 -11.99 -1.69
N THR A 40 -8.28 -11.73 -2.47
CA THR A 40 -9.38 -12.68 -2.63
C THR A 40 -8.92 -13.96 -3.33
N GLU A 41 -8.10 -13.86 -4.37
CA GLU A 41 -7.54 -15.01 -5.09
C GLU A 41 -6.59 -15.81 -4.20
N THR A 42 -5.74 -15.18 -3.41
CA THR A 42 -4.83 -15.80 -2.44
C THR A 42 -5.62 -16.59 -1.39
N THR A 43 -6.63 -15.99 -0.80
CA THR A 43 -7.51 -16.64 0.18
C THR A 43 -8.14 -17.89 -0.40
N ASN A 44 -8.76 -17.80 -1.57
CA ASN A 44 -9.40 -18.94 -2.21
C ASN A 44 -8.41 -20.02 -2.65
N LYS A 45 -7.22 -19.63 -3.12
CA LYS A 45 -6.18 -20.55 -3.60
C LYS A 45 -5.60 -21.41 -2.50
N TYR A 46 -5.47 -20.88 -1.29
CA TYR A 46 -4.79 -21.57 -0.20
C TYR A 46 -5.74 -22.13 0.86
N LEU A 47 -6.74 -21.38 1.30
CA LEU A 47 -7.59 -21.83 2.41
C LEU A 47 -8.56 -22.94 2.01
N ALA A 48 -9.15 -22.92 0.82
CA ALA A 48 -10.04 -23.99 0.38
C ALA A 48 -9.31 -25.36 0.28
N PRO A 49 -8.10 -25.45 -0.33
CA PRO A 49 -7.32 -26.68 -0.29
C PRO A 49 -6.91 -27.13 1.12
N VAL A 50 -6.63 -26.22 2.03
CA VAL A 50 -6.32 -26.54 3.44
C VAL A 50 -7.53 -27.24 4.11
N GLU A 51 -8.73 -26.71 3.90
CA GLU A 51 -9.96 -27.31 4.43
C GLU A 51 -10.18 -28.71 3.88
N GLU A 52 -9.96 -28.90 2.56
CA GLU A 52 -10.03 -30.22 1.91
C GLU A 52 -9.01 -31.21 2.49
N LYS A 53 -7.76 -30.79 2.68
CA LYS A 53 -6.69 -31.61 3.27
C LYS A 53 -7.02 -32.04 4.69
N ILE A 54 -7.57 -31.15 5.51
CA ILE A 54 -8.00 -31.46 6.87
C ILE A 54 -9.13 -32.53 6.84
N GLN A 55 -10.13 -32.32 6.00
CA GLN A 55 -11.23 -33.26 5.86
C GLN A 55 -10.74 -34.67 5.41
N ASN A 56 -9.83 -34.71 4.44
CA ASN A 56 -9.22 -35.96 3.98
C ASN A 56 -8.43 -36.64 5.12
N ALA A 57 -7.69 -35.89 5.92
CA ALA A 57 -6.97 -36.42 7.06
C ALA A 57 -7.91 -37.04 8.10
N GLU A 58 -9.04 -36.39 8.42
CA GLU A 58 -10.06 -36.89 9.32
C GLU A 58 -10.63 -38.23 8.83
N GLU A 59 -11.00 -38.31 7.54
CA GLU A 59 -11.50 -39.56 6.95
C GLU A 59 -10.45 -40.68 6.97
N LEU A 60 -9.18 -40.36 6.79
CA LEU A 60 -8.08 -41.34 6.83
C LEU A 60 -7.83 -41.83 8.26
N LEU A 61 -7.98 -40.97 9.26
CA LEU A 61 -7.90 -41.35 10.67
C LEU A 61 -9.03 -42.33 11.07
N GLU A 62 -10.26 -42.07 10.60
CA GLU A 62 -11.38 -43.02 10.83
C GLU A 62 -11.12 -44.42 10.23
N LYS A 63 -10.36 -44.48 9.13
CA LYS A 63 -9.95 -45.71 8.46
C LYS A 63 -8.63 -46.29 9.02
N PHE A 64 -8.11 -45.77 10.13
CA PHE A 64 -6.84 -46.14 10.77
C PHE A 64 -5.60 -46.03 9.83
N LYS A 65 -5.64 -45.16 8.83
CA LYS A 65 -4.55 -44.92 7.87
C LYS A 65 -3.64 -43.76 8.35
N PHE A 66 -2.99 -43.93 9.48
CA PHE A 66 -2.27 -42.85 10.16
C PHE A 66 -1.17 -42.18 9.33
N THR A 67 -0.38 -42.95 8.58
CA THR A 67 0.69 -42.36 7.76
C THR A 67 0.13 -41.49 6.63
N ALA A 68 -0.96 -41.95 5.99
CA ALA A 68 -1.61 -41.15 4.94
C ALA A 68 -2.28 -39.89 5.51
N ALA A 69 -2.91 -40.00 6.68
CA ALA A 69 -3.47 -38.85 7.37
C ALA A 69 -2.37 -37.80 7.73
N GLN A 70 -1.20 -38.28 8.19
CA GLN A 70 -0.08 -37.40 8.48
C GLN A 70 0.39 -36.64 7.23
N THR A 71 0.44 -37.29 6.07
CA THR A 71 0.80 -36.64 4.81
C THR A 71 -0.19 -35.51 4.46
N GLU A 72 -1.51 -35.72 4.61
CA GLU A 72 -2.51 -34.70 4.36
C GLU A 72 -2.36 -33.50 5.32
N ILE A 73 -2.01 -33.77 6.58
CA ILE A 73 -1.74 -32.71 7.58
C ILE A 73 -0.47 -31.93 7.22
N ASP A 74 0.60 -32.63 6.81
CA ASP A 74 1.84 -31.97 6.42
C ASP A 74 1.63 -31.08 5.17
N ASP A 75 0.88 -31.55 4.18
CA ASP A 75 0.48 -30.77 3.01
C ASP A 75 -0.36 -29.54 3.40
N ALA A 76 -1.28 -29.70 4.35
CA ALA A 76 -2.08 -28.57 4.86
C ALA A 76 -1.20 -27.51 5.53
N HIS A 77 -0.18 -27.94 6.27
CA HIS A 77 0.79 -27.04 6.87
C HIS A 77 1.59 -26.26 5.82
N GLU A 78 2.07 -26.94 4.78
CA GLU A 78 2.79 -26.30 3.68
C GLU A 78 1.93 -25.23 2.96
N LEU A 79 0.66 -25.55 2.71
CA LEU A 79 -0.29 -24.57 2.14
C LEU A 79 -0.52 -23.36 3.06
N MET A 80 -0.56 -23.59 4.38
CA MET A 80 -0.68 -22.50 5.35
C MET A 80 0.58 -21.65 5.42
N ASP A 81 1.78 -22.23 5.25
CA ASP A 81 3.03 -21.46 5.16
C ASP A 81 3.04 -20.55 3.93
N GLN A 82 2.60 -21.07 2.78
CA GLN A 82 2.49 -20.30 1.55
C GLN A 82 1.42 -19.20 1.64
N TYR A 83 0.31 -19.46 2.32
CA TYR A 83 -0.72 -18.46 2.57
C TYR A 83 -0.18 -17.32 3.42
N GLU A 84 0.50 -17.64 4.52
CA GLU A 84 1.10 -16.66 5.44
C GLU A 84 2.12 -15.76 4.71
N GLU A 85 3.02 -16.36 3.92
CA GLU A 85 4.02 -15.61 3.15
C GLU A 85 3.38 -14.64 2.16
N ASN A 86 2.37 -15.11 1.39
CA ASN A 86 1.66 -14.26 0.44
C ASN A 86 0.87 -13.15 1.13
N TYR A 87 0.21 -13.45 2.23
CA TYR A 87 -0.55 -12.48 3.00
C TYR A 87 0.36 -11.38 3.58
N GLN A 88 1.51 -11.78 4.14
CA GLN A 88 2.52 -10.84 4.66
C GLN A 88 3.09 -9.94 3.54
N HIS A 89 3.31 -10.49 2.36
CA HIS A 89 3.74 -9.71 1.20
C HIS A 89 2.70 -8.65 0.81
N GLN A 90 1.42 -9.02 0.81
CA GLN A 90 0.32 -8.09 0.52
C GLN A 90 0.22 -6.99 1.58
N VAL A 91 0.38 -7.32 2.87
CA VAL A 91 0.44 -6.31 3.96
C VAL A 91 1.54 -5.29 3.68
N THR A 92 2.73 -5.76 3.32
CA THR A 92 3.87 -4.88 3.01
C THR A 92 3.58 -3.96 1.83
N GLN A 93 3.01 -4.49 0.75
CA GLN A 93 2.65 -3.67 -0.42
C GLN A 93 1.63 -2.57 -0.12
N VAL A 94 0.64 -2.87 0.72
CA VAL A 94 -0.37 -1.88 1.14
C VAL A 94 0.25 -0.82 2.05
N ASP A 95 1.10 -1.24 2.98
CA ASP A 95 1.82 -0.32 3.88
C ASP A 95 2.75 0.62 3.11
N ASP A 96 3.43 0.13 2.08
CA ASP A 96 4.29 0.94 1.22
C ASP A 96 3.51 2.07 0.54
N ILE A 97 2.30 1.80 0.03
CA ILE A 97 1.43 2.83 -0.57
C ILE A 97 0.99 3.85 0.48
N ILE A 98 0.59 3.41 1.68
CA ILE A 98 0.18 4.30 2.76
C ILE A 98 1.34 5.20 3.19
N ASN A 99 2.54 4.65 3.31
CA ASN A 99 3.73 5.39 3.71
C ASN A 99 4.16 6.38 2.62
N LEU A 100 4.17 5.96 1.36
CA LEU A 100 4.45 6.84 0.22
C LEU A 100 3.49 8.03 0.17
N HIS A 101 2.20 7.78 0.41
CA HIS A 101 1.21 8.87 0.49
C HIS A 101 1.54 9.86 1.59
N LYS A 102 1.85 9.39 2.80
CA LYS A 102 2.20 10.26 3.93
C LYS A 102 3.49 11.06 3.68
N GLU A 103 4.50 10.41 3.12
CA GLU A 103 5.78 11.06 2.79
C GLU A 103 5.59 12.13 1.72
N ASN A 104 4.83 11.86 0.66
CA ASN A 104 4.52 12.81 -0.39
C ASN A 104 3.74 14.01 0.16
N GLU A 105 2.79 13.77 1.06
CA GLU A 105 2.02 14.84 1.70
C GLU A 105 2.91 15.74 2.57
N ALA A 106 3.78 15.15 3.38
CA ALA A 106 4.74 15.89 4.21
C ALA A 106 5.74 16.70 3.36
N LEU A 107 6.26 16.08 2.29
CA LEU A 107 7.17 16.74 1.36
C LEU A 107 6.49 17.92 0.65
N TYR A 108 5.26 17.73 0.18
CA TYR A 108 4.49 18.80 -0.46
C TYR A 108 4.26 19.99 0.46
N GLU A 109 3.82 19.76 1.70
CA GLU A 109 3.63 20.87 2.66
C GLU A 109 4.94 21.60 2.94
N LYS A 110 6.05 20.88 3.04
CA LYS A 110 7.37 21.50 3.15
C LYS A 110 7.71 22.35 1.93
N CYS A 111 7.59 21.80 0.72
CA CYS A 111 7.86 22.55 -0.52
C CYS A 111 6.99 23.81 -0.63
N LYS A 112 5.75 23.75 -0.19
CA LYS A 112 4.82 24.89 -0.18
C LYS A 112 5.26 26.00 0.79
N VAL A 113 5.80 25.63 1.95
CA VAL A 113 6.38 26.58 2.91
C VAL A 113 7.64 27.21 2.32
N ASP A 114 8.58 26.38 1.86
CA ASP A 114 9.86 26.82 1.28
C ASP A 114 9.64 27.76 0.08
N TYR A 115 8.67 27.43 -0.80
CA TYR A 115 8.27 28.29 -1.93
C TYR A 115 7.81 29.67 -1.47
N ARG A 116 6.92 29.72 -0.47
CA ARG A 116 6.41 31.00 0.06
C ARG A 116 7.51 31.83 0.70
N GLU A 117 8.42 31.20 1.42
CA GLU A 117 9.55 31.86 2.05
C GLU A 117 10.52 32.40 1.02
N MET A 118 10.91 31.61 0.04
CA MET A 118 11.78 32.06 -1.06
C MET A 118 11.16 33.20 -1.83
N LYS A 119 9.88 33.12 -2.19
CA LYS A 119 9.17 34.19 -2.90
C LYS A 119 9.17 35.49 -2.09
N ARG A 120 8.88 35.38 -0.81
CA ARG A 120 8.90 36.57 0.11
C ARG A 120 10.30 37.16 0.21
N ASP A 121 11.32 36.33 0.39
CA ASP A 121 12.69 36.79 0.63
C ASP A 121 13.30 37.44 -0.62
N VAL A 122 13.03 36.90 -1.81
CA VAL A 122 13.47 37.48 -3.09
C VAL A 122 12.78 38.81 -3.32
N LEU A 123 11.47 38.90 -3.10
CA LEU A 123 10.72 40.17 -3.25
C LEU A 123 11.18 41.24 -2.24
N ALA A 124 11.37 40.86 -0.97
CA ALA A 124 11.78 41.78 0.07
C ALA A 124 13.20 42.32 -0.12
N ASN A 125 14.09 41.52 -0.67
CA ASN A 125 15.51 41.82 -0.86
C ASN A 125 15.89 42.07 -2.34
N ARG A 126 14.93 42.34 -3.19
CA ARG A 126 15.13 42.52 -4.63
C ARG A 126 16.28 43.46 -4.97
N HIS A 127 16.41 44.58 -4.20
CA HIS A 127 17.46 45.57 -4.37
C HIS A 127 18.88 45.02 -4.10
N GLN A 128 19.00 43.96 -3.31
CA GLN A 128 20.30 43.34 -3.01
C GLN A 128 20.74 42.36 -4.12
N PHE A 129 19.80 41.80 -4.86
CA PHE A 129 20.08 40.86 -5.95
C PHE A 129 20.43 41.55 -7.28
N GLY A 130 20.14 42.86 -7.43
CA GLY A 130 20.48 43.62 -8.64
C GLY A 130 19.92 42.95 -9.92
N GLU A 131 20.78 42.71 -10.91
CA GLU A 131 20.40 42.07 -12.18
C GLU A 131 19.98 40.59 -12.03
N ALA A 132 20.33 39.94 -10.92
CA ALA A 132 19.93 38.56 -10.67
C ALA A 132 18.50 38.41 -10.12
N ALA A 133 17.85 39.52 -9.74
CA ALA A 133 16.51 39.49 -9.14
C ALA A 133 15.46 38.91 -10.10
N GLU A 134 15.41 39.37 -11.36
CA GLU A 134 14.42 38.92 -12.35
C GLU A 134 14.58 37.45 -12.73
N PRO A 135 15.79 36.93 -13.00
CA PRO A 135 15.98 35.50 -13.20
C PRO A 135 15.53 34.63 -11.99
N LEU A 136 15.80 35.08 -10.74
CA LEU A 136 15.39 34.37 -9.54
C LEU A 136 13.86 34.38 -9.35
N GLU A 137 13.22 35.48 -9.60
CA GLU A 137 11.76 35.61 -9.56
C GLU A 137 11.12 34.64 -10.57
N ASN A 138 11.61 34.62 -11.82
CA ASN A 138 11.12 33.73 -12.86
C ASN A 138 11.33 32.23 -12.50
N GLU A 139 12.46 31.89 -11.88
CA GLU A 139 12.73 30.51 -11.46
C GLU A 139 11.78 30.08 -10.35
N ILE A 140 11.55 30.95 -9.35
CA ILE A 140 10.60 30.69 -8.28
C ILE A 140 9.17 30.54 -8.83
N GLU A 141 8.74 31.40 -9.75
CA GLU A 141 7.41 31.30 -10.36
C GLU A 141 7.20 30.01 -11.16
N ASN A 142 8.26 29.42 -11.72
CA ASN A 142 8.20 28.13 -12.40
C ASN A 142 7.88 26.94 -11.46
N TYR A 143 7.97 27.09 -10.15
CA TYR A 143 7.55 26.07 -9.18
C TYR A 143 6.04 26.08 -8.91
N GLU A 144 5.36 27.21 -9.08
CA GLU A 144 3.92 27.33 -8.81
C GLU A 144 3.06 26.35 -9.62
N PRO A 145 3.26 26.19 -10.96
CA PRO A 145 2.54 25.17 -11.73
C PRO A 145 2.74 23.76 -11.22
N LYS A 146 3.94 23.40 -10.77
CA LYS A 146 4.24 22.07 -10.21
C LYS A 146 3.52 21.80 -8.90
N LEU A 147 3.44 22.81 -8.02
CA LEU A 147 2.66 22.71 -6.78
C LEU A 147 1.17 22.54 -7.07
N ASN A 148 0.64 23.28 -8.05
CA ASN A 148 -0.76 23.15 -8.47
C ASN A 148 -1.05 21.78 -9.14
N GLU A 149 -0.11 21.25 -9.91
CA GLU A 149 -0.21 19.91 -10.49
C GLU A 149 -0.32 18.84 -9.41
N TYR A 150 0.51 18.92 -8.37
CA TYR A 150 0.41 18.01 -7.24
C TYR A 150 -0.95 18.13 -6.51
N GLU A 151 -1.46 19.34 -6.27
CA GLU A 151 -2.79 19.55 -5.67
C GLU A 151 -3.91 18.93 -6.52
N ASN A 152 -3.80 19.03 -7.83
CA ASN A 152 -4.74 18.40 -8.75
C ASN A 152 -4.69 16.87 -8.67
N LEU A 153 -3.50 16.28 -8.74
CA LEU A 153 -3.31 14.83 -8.60
C LEU A 153 -3.83 14.32 -7.25
N LYS A 154 -3.55 15.04 -6.16
CA LYS A 154 -4.08 14.74 -4.83
C LYS A 154 -5.61 14.82 -4.80
N SER A 155 -6.21 15.86 -5.37
CA SER A 155 -7.67 16.02 -5.44
C SER A 155 -8.33 14.93 -6.29
N GLU A 156 -7.61 14.40 -7.27
CA GLU A 156 -8.00 13.27 -8.11
C GLU A 156 -7.74 11.92 -7.45
N GLY A 157 -7.20 11.88 -6.23
CA GLY A 157 -6.89 10.64 -5.52
C GLY A 157 -5.81 9.78 -6.22
N ASN A 158 -4.92 10.42 -6.97
CA ASN A 158 -3.79 9.77 -7.64
C ASN A 158 -2.50 10.09 -6.87
N TYR A 159 -1.95 9.11 -6.16
CA TYR A 159 -0.80 9.26 -5.24
C TYR A 159 0.46 8.54 -5.72
N VAL A 160 0.45 8.00 -6.94
CA VAL A 160 1.57 7.24 -7.54
C VAL A 160 2.09 7.99 -8.76
#